data_f25ff22c2e4251b559c6828d0c946eae
#
_entry.id   f25ff22c2e4251b559c6828d0c946eae
#
_cell.length_a   1.000
_cell.length_b   1.000
_cell.length_c   1.000
_cell.angle_alpha   90.00
_cell.angle_beta   90.00
_cell.angle_gamma   90.00
#
_symmetry.space_group_name_H-M   'P 1'
#
loop_
_entity.id
_entity.type
_entity.pdbx_description
1 polymer ?
#
loop_
_entity_poly.entity_id
_entity_poly.type
_entity_poly.pdbx_seq_one_letter_code
_entity_poly.pdbx_strand_id
1 'polypeptide(L)'
;IADVEGRQDKAMLEGILKFGDTTASEIMTPRVDIVGLDFDMTFAEVMEVVVEKGYSRLPVFGDSQDDIRGVLYARDLLPYINVGKSAGSCQVAQGQAEGEFKWQKLIRKTHFVPESRMIDDLMEDFRKLKIHIAIVVDEFGGTQGVVTLEDVLEEIVGDINDEYDEEEQTYRRLPDDTYIFEGKTLLT
;
A
#
# COMPACT_ATOMS: atom_id res chain seq x y z
N ILE A 1 -30.30 -10.41 -9.22
CA ILE A 1 -29.60 -10.86 -7.99
C ILE A 1 -28.82 -12.14 -8.31
N ALA A 2 -29.41 -13.21 -8.88
CA ALA A 2 -28.72 -14.46 -9.22
C ALA A 2 -27.59 -14.31 -10.28
N ASP A 3 -27.65 -13.31 -11.13
CA ASP A 3 -26.69 -13.08 -12.23
C ASP A 3 -25.43 -12.35 -11.76
N VAL A 4 -25.50 -11.63 -10.63
CA VAL A 4 -24.36 -10.93 -10.01
C VAL A 4 -23.55 -11.92 -9.17
N GLU A 5 -24.19 -12.79 -8.38
CA GLU A 5 -23.53 -13.85 -7.64
C GLU A 5 -22.73 -14.79 -8.55
N GLY A 6 -23.31 -15.20 -9.71
CA GLY A 6 -22.63 -16.05 -10.66
C GLY A 6 -21.40 -15.40 -11.34
N ARG A 7 -21.33 -14.07 -11.44
CA ARG A 7 -20.16 -13.35 -11.96
C ARG A 7 -19.03 -13.25 -10.93
N GLN A 8 -19.36 -12.99 -9.68
CA GLN A 8 -18.39 -12.96 -8.59
C GLN A 8 -17.75 -14.33 -8.36
N ASP A 9 -18.57 -15.40 -8.33
CA ASP A 9 -18.07 -16.77 -8.21
C ASP A 9 -17.12 -17.14 -9.35
N LYS A 10 -17.43 -16.71 -10.57
CA LYS A 10 -16.58 -16.95 -11.76
C LYS A 10 -15.26 -16.18 -11.67
N ALA A 11 -15.29 -14.90 -11.31
CA ALA A 11 -14.09 -14.08 -11.14
C ALA A 11 -13.18 -14.65 -10.05
N MET A 12 -13.74 -15.09 -8.93
CA MET A 12 -13.00 -15.74 -7.85
C MET A 12 -12.36 -17.06 -8.28
N LEU A 13 -13.06 -17.86 -9.08
CA LEU A 13 -12.50 -19.10 -9.62
C LEU A 13 -11.36 -18.82 -10.61
N GLU A 14 -11.49 -17.81 -11.46
CA GLU A 14 -10.44 -17.37 -12.37
C GLU A 14 -9.23 -16.83 -11.62
N GLY A 15 -9.44 -16.06 -10.54
CA GLY A 15 -8.39 -15.59 -9.63
C GLY A 15 -7.62 -16.76 -9.00
N ILE A 16 -8.33 -17.75 -8.46
CA ILE A 16 -7.69 -18.94 -7.86
C ILE A 16 -6.85 -19.72 -8.89
N LEU A 17 -7.29 -19.81 -10.14
CA LEU A 17 -6.54 -20.50 -11.19
C LEU A 17 -5.27 -19.75 -11.59
N LYS A 18 -5.29 -18.42 -11.59
CA LYS A 18 -4.12 -17.58 -11.90
C LYS A 18 -3.15 -17.47 -10.74
N PHE A 19 -3.63 -17.58 -9.52
CA PHE A 19 -2.87 -17.35 -8.29
C PHE A 19 -1.56 -18.16 -8.23
N GLY A 20 -1.56 -19.39 -8.73
CA GLY A 20 -0.37 -20.25 -8.76
C GLY A 20 0.66 -19.88 -9.83
N ASP A 21 0.29 -19.05 -10.81
CA ASP A 21 1.14 -18.69 -11.95
C ASP A 21 1.57 -17.20 -11.92
N THR A 22 1.05 -16.41 -10.96
CA THR A 22 1.35 -14.97 -10.83
C THR A 22 2.59 -14.74 -9.97
N THR A 23 3.43 -13.80 -10.38
CA THR A 23 4.67 -13.43 -9.68
C THR A 23 4.54 -12.12 -8.90
N ALA A 24 5.45 -11.91 -7.93
CA ALA A 24 5.49 -10.67 -7.15
C ALA A 24 5.66 -9.42 -8.04
N SER A 25 6.39 -9.52 -9.15
CA SER A 25 6.60 -8.39 -10.10
C SER A 25 5.33 -7.95 -10.81
N GLU A 26 4.35 -8.86 -10.96
CA GLU A 26 3.09 -8.55 -11.66
C GLU A 26 2.10 -7.78 -10.79
N ILE A 27 2.19 -7.93 -9.47
CA ILE A 27 1.25 -7.32 -8.51
C ILE A 27 1.86 -6.22 -7.65
N MET A 28 3.19 -6.05 -7.67
CA MET A 28 3.87 -5.07 -6.83
C MET A 28 3.52 -3.63 -7.21
N THR A 29 3.52 -2.74 -6.23
CA THR A 29 3.66 -1.31 -6.47
C THR A 29 5.07 -1.03 -6.96
N PRO A 30 5.25 -0.52 -8.20
CA PRO A 30 6.58 -0.32 -8.77
C PRO A 30 7.36 0.77 -8.03
N ARG A 31 8.69 0.72 -8.13
CA ARG A 31 9.64 1.61 -7.44
C ARG A 31 9.30 3.09 -7.53
N VAL A 32 8.83 3.53 -8.70
CA VAL A 32 8.53 4.94 -8.97
C VAL A 32 7.31 5.46 -8.22
N ASP A 33 6.43 4.55 -7.79
CA ASP A 33 5.18 4.86 -7.08
C ASP A 33 5.28 4.58 -5.58
N ILE A 34 6.44 4.09 -5.10
CA ILE A 34 6.62 3.82 -3.68
C ILE A 34 6.63 5.12 -2.89
N VAL A 35 5.70 5.25 -1.98
CA VAL A 35 5.75 6.27 -0.93
C VAL A 35 6.54 5.72 0.26
N GLY A 36 7.66 6.32 0.56
CA GLY A 36 8.52 5.91 1.67
C GLY A 36 9.01 7.10 2.49
N LEU A 37 9.78 6.81 3.53
CA LEU A 37 10.35 7.77 4.45
C LEU A 37 11.86 7.78 4.29
N ASP A 38 12.47 8.96 4.34
CA ASP A 38 13.91 9.09 4.43
C ASP A 38 14.34 8.88 5.90
N PHE A 39 15.42 8.13 6.10
CA PHE A 39 15.94 7.83 7.44
C PHE A 39 16.33 9.08 8.23
N ASP A 40 16.72 10.14 7.54
CA ASP A 40 17.16 11.41 8.14
C ASP A 40 16.01 12.39 8.43
N MET A 41 14.77 12.05 8.05
CA MET A 41 13.59 12.85 8.37
C MET A 41 13.43 13.04 9.88
N THR A 42 12.97 14.21 10.26
CA THR A 42 12.53 14.50 11.62
C THR A 42 11.21 13.78 11.93
N PHE A 43 10.90 13.60 13.22
CA PHE A 43 9.63 12.99 13.62
C PHE A 43 8.40 13.77 13.10
N ALA A 44 8.50 15.12 13.03
CA ALA A 44 7.42 15.97 12.53
C ALA A 44 7.15 15.71 11.03
N GLU A 45 8.19 15.64 10.22
CA GLU A 45 8.09 15.34 8.78
C GLU A 45 7.53 13.93 8.56
N VAL A 46 7.96 12.93 9.34
CA VAL A 46 7.41 11.57 9.28
C VAL A 46 5.91 11.58 9.57
N MET A 47 5.49 12.34 10.59
CA MET A 47 4.07 12.45 10.94
C MET A 47 3.24 13.11 9.84
N GLU A 48 3.79 14.13 9.18
CA GLU A 48 3.15 14.81 8.05
C GLU A 48 2.89 13.82 6.91
N VAL A 49 3.92 13.05 6.49
CA VAL A 49 3.79 12.03 5.45
C VAL A 49 2.77 10.96 5.83
N VAL A 50 2.82 10.46 7.08
CA VAL A 50 1.89 9.41 7.54
C VAL A 50 0.44 9.89 7.51
N VAL A 51 0.19 11.13 7.92
CA VAL A 51 -1.17 11.71 7.94
C VAL A 51 -1.65 12.04 6.53
N GLU A 52 -0.79 12.62 5.69
CA GLU A 52 -1.13 12.99 4.30
C GLU A 52 -1.42 11.75 3.45
N LYS A 53 -0.56 10.74 3.52
CA LYS A 53 -0.66 9.56 2.64
C LYS A 53 -1.57 8.46 3.20
N GLY A 54 -1.80 8.40 4.51
CA GLY A 54 -2.70 7.45 5.14
C GLY A 54 -2.23 5.99 5.13
N TYR A 55 -1.00 5.71 4.72
CA TYR A 55 -0.48 4.34 4.68
C TYR A 55 -0.18 3.78 6.07
N SER A 56 -0.54 2.53 6.29
CA SER A 56 -0.29 1.83 7.56
C SER A 56 1.17 1.39 7.73
N ARG A 57 1.90 1.22 6.62
CA ARG A 57 3.28 0.72 6.59
C ARG A 57 4.05 1.45 5.50
N LEU A 58 5.18 2.03 5.86
CA LEU A 58 6.00 2.79 4.94
C LEU A 58 7.43 2.24 4.96
N PRO A 59 8.00 1.92 3.79
CA PRO A 59 9.42 1.63 3.66
C PRO A 59 10.26 2.83 4.13
N VAL A 60 11.39 2.55 4.75
CA VAL A 60 12.35 3.58 5.17
C VAL A 60 13.62 3.41 4.36
N PHE A 61 13.97 4.44 3.63
CA PHE A 61 15.16 4.51 2.79
C PHE A 61 16.30 5.19 3.53
N GLY A 62 17.55 4.75 3.27
CA GLY A 62 18.75 5.45 3.66
C GLY A 62 19.20 6.44 2.58
N ASP A 63 20.46 6.32 2.16
CA ASP A 63 21.07 7.23 1.19
C ASP A 63 20.48 7.12 -0.23
N SER A 64 19.77 6.04 -0.53
CA SER A 64 19.12 5.80 -1.82
C SER A 64 17.89 4.90 -1.66
N GLN A 65 17.06 4.83 -2.70
CA GLN A 65 15.90 3.91 -2.73
C GLN A 65 16.30 2.42 -2.71
N ASP A 66 17.56 2.10 -2.97
CA ASP A 66 18.07 0.74 -2.86
C ASP A 66 18.60 0.40 -1.46
N ASP A 67 18.84 1.44 -0.63
CA ASP A 67 19.23 1.27 0.77
C ASP A 67 18.01 1.24 1.70
N ILE A 68 17.35 0.10 1.74
CA ILE A 68 16.19 -0.09 2.59
C ILE A 68 16.62 -0.37 4.04
N ARG A 69 16.35 0.56 4.94
CA ARG A 69 16.61 0.44 6.39
C ARG A 69 15.58 -0.41 7.12
N GLY A 70 14.39 -0.54 6.55
CA GLY A 70 13.31 -1.35 7.10
C GLY A 70 11.93 -0.77 6.78
N VAL A 71 10.96 -1.07 7.61
CA VAL A 71 9.56 -0.59 7.48
C VAL A 71 9.11 0.05 8.78
N LEU A 72 8.52 1.23 8.68
CA LEU A 72 7.83 1.89 9.78
C LEU A 72 6.34 1.53 9.75
N TYR A 73 5.80 1.16 10.89
CA TYR A 73 4.36 0.95 11.07
C TYR A 73 3.74 2.20 11.69
N ALA A 74 2.79 2.82 11.00
CA ALA A 74 2.13 4.04 11.47
C ALA A 74 1.53 3.89 12.89
N ARG A 75 0.99 2.71 13.23
CA ARG A 75 0.47 2.41 14.56
C ARG A 75 1.50 2.50 15.68
N ASP A 76 2.78 2.27 15.38
CA ASP A 76 3.85 2.29 16.40
C ASP A 76 4.20 3.74 16.78
N LEU A 77 3.75 4.74 16.00
CA LEU A 77 3.88 6.16 16.32
C LEU A 77 2.82 6.65 17.31
N LEU A 78 1.66 5.97 17.40
CA LEU A 78 0.51 6.41 18.22
C LEU A 78 0.85 6.75 19.68
N PRO A 79 1.70 5.98 20.39
CA PRO A 79 2.06 6.31 21.77
C PRO A 79 2.83 7.62 21.92
N TYR A 80 3.42 8.12 20.83
CA TYR A 80 4.26 9.32 20.82
C TYR A 80 3.53 10.56 20.31
N ILE A 81 2.27 10.40 19.87
CA ILE A 81 1.41 11.48 19.43
C ILE A 81 0.62 11.98 20.63
N ASN A 82 0.93 13.19 21.11
CA ASN A 82 0.02 13.88 22.03
C ASN A 82 -1.18 14.39 21.25
N VAL A 83 -2.31 13.78 21.47
CA VAL A 83 -3.61 14.33 21.04
C VAL A 83 -3.94 15.51 21.96
N GLY A 84 -3.23 16.62 21.77
CA GLY A 84 -3.52 17.89 22.42
C GLY A 84 -4.87 18.43 21.92
N LYS A 85 -5.65 19.00 22.84
CA LYS A 85 -7.02 19.51 22.66
C LYS A 85 -7.17 20.71 21.69
N SER A 86 -6.31 20.84 20.68
CA SER A 86 -6.39 21.89 19.66
C SER A 86 -6.22 21.27 18.28
N ALA A 87 -7.29 21.35 17.51
CA ALA A 87 -7.31 20.93 16.11
C ALA A 87 -6.18 21.66 15.34
N GLY A 88 -5.20 20.92 14.84
CA GLY A 88 -4.29 21.43 13.82
C GLY A 88 -2.78 21.33 14.08
N SER A 89 -2.29 20.84 15.23
CA SER A 89 -0.86 20.63 15.42
C SER A 89 -0.57 19.32 16.15
N CYS A 90 0.12 18.40 15.49
CA CYS A 90 0.74 17.25 16.13
C CYS A 90 1.91 17.76 17.01
N GLN A 91 1.74 17.76 18.33
CA GLN A 91 2.81 18.07 19.25
C GLN A 91 3.34 16.78 19.88
N VAL A 92 4.67 16.67 19.93
CA VAL A 92 5.37 15.56 20.61
C VAL A 92 5.03 15.55 22.10
N ALA A 93 4.90 14.37 22.69
CA ALA A 93 4.55 14.15 24.10
C ALA A 93 5.42 15.01 25.03
N GLN A 94 4.75 15.79 25.94
CA GLN A 94 5.45 16.62 26.93
C GLN A 94 6.31 15.72 27.84
N GLY A 95 7.61 15.88 27.70
CA GLY A 95 8.63 15.16 28.51
C GLY A 95 9.89 14.81 27.72
N GLN A 96 9.86 14.89 26.41
CA GLN A 96 11.06 14.82 25.58
C GLN A 96 11.14 16.10 24.74
N ALA A 97 12.26 16.82 24.84
CA ALA A 97 12.53 18.02 24.06
C ALA A 97 12.41 17.68 22.56
N GLU A 98 11.90 18.63 21.77
CA GLU A 98 11.82 18.54 20.29
C GLU A 98 13.22 18.33 19.69
N GLY A 99 13.75 17.14 19.71
CA GLY A 99 15.11 16.84 19.26
C GLY A 99 15.66 15.53 19.78
N GLU A 100 15.02 14.91 20.76
CA GLU A 100 15.54 13.67 21.36
C GLU A 100 14.80 12.39 20.97
N PHE A 101 13.59 12.47 20.37
CA PHE A 101 12.88 11.26 19.98
C PHE A 101 13.39 10.72 18.64
N LYS A 102 14.13 9.63 18.72
CA LYS A 102 14.63 8.90 17.54
C LYS A 102 13.60 7.89 17.10
N TRP A 103 12.69 8.28 16.20
CA TRP A 103 11.69 7.42 15.59
C TRP A 103 12.29 6.23 14.83
N GLN A 104 13.56 6.35 14.41
CA GLN A 104 14.33 5.27 13.77
C GLN A 104 14.40 3.99 14.62
N LYS A 105 14.22 4.09 15.94
CA LYS A 105 14.14 2.92 16.83
C LYS A 105 12.87 2.08 16.63
N LEU A 106 11.86 2.64 15.98
CA LEU A 106 10.61 1.96 15.68
C LEU A 106 10.65 1.21 14.33
N ILE A 107 11.71 1.39 13.54
CA ILE A 107 11.89 0.72 12.26
C ILE A 107 12.01 -0.78 12.52
N ARG A 108 11.19 -1.55 11.81
CA ARG A 108 11.21 -3.01 11.85
C ARG A 108 11.98 -3.56 10.66
N LYS A 109 12.60 -4.72 10.84
CA LYS A 109 13.24 -5.43 9.72
C LYS A 109 12.19 -5.75 8.66
N THR A 110 12.56 -5.53 7.41
CA THR A 110 11.77 -5.90 6.27
C THR A 110 12.15 -7.27 5.72
N HIS A 111 11.28 -7.84 4.92
CA HIS A 111 11.50 -9.07 4.17
C HIS A 111 11.75 -8.70 2.70
N PHE A 112 12.79 -9.29 2.10
CA PHE A 112 13.12 -9.10 0.70
C PHE A 112 12.74 -10.34 -0.07
N VAL A 113 12.15 -10.14 -1.24
CA VAL A 113 11.74 -11.21 -2.15
C VAL A 113 12.19 -10.90 -3.57
N PRO A 114 12.60 -11.91 -4.37
CA PRO A 114 12.93 -11.68 -5.77
C PRO A 114 11.65 -11.40 -6.58
N GLU A 115 11.80 -10.70 -7.71
CA GLU A 115 10.71 -10.41 -8.65
C GLU A 115 9.94 -11.65 -9.11
N SER A 116 10.67 -12.76 -9.29
CA SER A 116 10.12 -14.04 -9.73
C SER A 116 9.44 -14.86 -8.63
N ARG A 117 9.31 -14.31 -7.41
CA ARG A 117 8.63 -15.00 -6.31
C ARG A 117 7.16 -15.20 -6.65
N MET A 118 6.69 -16.45 -6.60
CA MET A 118 5.28 -16.77 -6.81
C MET A 118 4.44 -16.25 -5.64
N ILE A 119 3.26 -15.74 -5.93
CA ILE A 119 2.42 -15.08 -4.91
C ILE A 119 1.82 -16.06 -3.89
N ASP A 120 1.65 -17.34 -4.24
CA ASP A 120 1.24 -18.39 -3.29
C ASP A 120 2.31 -18.61 -2.22
N ASP A 121 3.58 -18.73 -2.62
CA ASP A 121 4.72 -18.81 -1.73
C ASP A 121 4.86 -17.53 -0.88
N LEU A 122 4.65 -16.37 -1.50
CA LEU A 122 4.71 -15.07 -0.82
C LEU A 122 3.61 -14.96 0.26
N MET A 123 2.40 -15.44 -0.03
CA MET A 123 1.32 -15.52 0.96
C MET A 123 1.70 -16.40 2.15
N GLU A 124 2.37 -17.54 1.87
CA GLU A 124 2.85 -18.43 2.94
C GLU A 124 3.92 -17.73 3.79
N ASP A 125 4.85 -16.98 3.18
CA ASP A 125 5.86 -16.19 3.88
C ASP A 125 5.21 -15.13 4.78
N PHE A 126 4.22 -14.38 4.28
CA PHE A 126 3.46 -13.41 5.07
C PHE A 126 2.81 -14.05 6.31
N ARG A 127 2.20 -15.21 6.15
CA ARG A 127 1.57 -15.96 7.27
C ARG A 127 2.59 -16.48 8.28
N LYS A 128 3.69 -17.07 7.81
CA LYS A 128 4.74 -17.65 8.67
C LYS A 128 5.48 -16.57 9.46
N LEU A 129 5.86 -15.48 8.78
CA LEU A 129 6.64 -14.40 9.37
C LEU A 129 5.76 -13.37 10.09
N LYS A 130 4.44 -13.42 9.94
CA LYS A 130 3.46 -12.46 10.46
C LYS A 130 3.78 -11.02 10.04
N ILE A 131 4.16 -10.87 8.78
CA ILE A 131 4.40 -9.59 8.12
C ILE A 131 3.33 -9.36 7.06
N HIS A 132 3.19 -8.13 6.61
CA HIS A 132 2.16 -7.73 5.64
C HIS A 132 2.74 -6.89 4.50
N ILE A 133 4.05 -6.76 4.42
CA ILE A 133 4.75 -6.03 3.38
C ILE A 133 6.11 -6.68 3.15
N ALA A 134 6.51 -6.77 1.89
CA ALA A 134 7.82 -7.21 1.47
C ALA A 134 8.38 -6.26 0.40
N ILE A 135 9.69 -6.16 0.33
CA ILE A 135 10.40 -5.38 -0.69
C ILE A 135 10.80 -6.34 -1.81
N VAL A 136 10.40 -6.00 -3.03
CA VAL A 136 10.77 -6.75 -4.23
C VAL A 136 12.10 -6.25 -4.77
N VAL A 137 13.03 -7.17 -5.01
CA VAL A 137 14.39 -6.85 -5.45
C VAL A 137 14.78 -7.65 -6.69
N ASP A 138 15.65 -7.06 -7.51
CA ASP A 138 16.29 -7.73 -8.64
C ASP A 138 17.48 -8.62 -8.21
N GLU A 139 18.15 -9.23 -9.19
CA GLU A 139 19.30 -10.12 -8.98
C GLU A 139 20.53 -9.39 -8.42
N PHE A 140 20.56 -8.06 -8.53
CA PHE A 140 21.66 -7.20 -8.06
C PHE A 140 21.37 -6.59 -6.68
N GLY A 141 20.18 -6.85 -6.13
CA GLY A 141 19.71 -6.30 -4.86
C GLY A 141 19.11 -4.89 -4.98
N GLY A 142 18.84 -4.42 -6.19
CA GLY A 142 18.14 -3.16 -6.45
C GLY A 142 16.65 -3.29 -6.13
N THR A 143 16.08 -2.28 -5.48
CA THR A 143 14.64 -2.23 -5.18
C THR A 143 13.84 -2.02 -6.45
N GLN A 144 12.94 -2.95 -6.76
CA GLN A 144 12.03 -2.88 -7.90
C GLN A 144 10.62 -2.42 -7.50
N GLY A 145 10.18 -2.79 -6.31
CA GLY A 145 8.86 -2.46 -5.85
C GLY A 145 8.60 -2.87 -4.41
N VAL A 146 7.37 -2.72 -3.99
CA VAL A 146 6.84 -3.27 -2.73
C VAL A 146 5.61 -4.09 -3.04
N VAL A 147 5.39 -5.14 -2.26
CA VAL A 147 4.19 -5.98 -2.34
C VAL A 147 3.62 -6.16 -0.94
N THR A 148 2.31 -6.08 -0.83
CA THR A 148 1.60 -6.24 0.44
C THR A 148 0.76 -7.51 0.45
N LEU A 149 0.29 -7.91 1.64
CA LEU A 149 -0.66 -9.01 1.76
C LEU A 149 -1.99 -8.65 1.10
N GLU A 150 -2.35 -7.38 1.15
CA GLU A 150 -3.54 -6.83 0.54
C GLU A 150 -3.52 -7.05 -0.98
N ASP A 151 -2.40 -6.75 -1.66
CA ASP A 151 -2.22 -6.98 -3.11
C ASP A 151 -2.36 -8.47 -3.48
N VAL A 152 -1.77 -9.35 -2.66
CA VAL A 152 -1.89 -10.82 -2.86
C VAL A 152 -3.32 -11.31 -2.72
N LEU A 153 -4.09 -10.74 -1.78
CA LEU A 153 -5.49 -11.13 -1.57
C LEU A 153 -6.39 -10.61 -2.68
N GLU A 154 -6.10 -9.44 -3.24
CA GLU A 154 -6.83 -8.84 -4.36
C GLU A 154 -6.81 -9.74 -5.59
N GLU A 155 -5.68 -10.42 -5.87
CA GLU A 155 -5.58 -11.38 -6.97
C GLU A 155 -6.53 -12.60 -6.84
N ILE A 156 -6.90 -12.96 -5.61
CA ILE A 156 -7.83 -14.08 -5.36
C ILE A 156 -9.29 -13.60 -5.42
N VAL A 157 -9.55 -12.47 -4.79
CA VAL A 157 -10.93 -11.99 -4.57
C VAL A 157 -11.40 -11.13 -5.74
N GLY A 158 -10.46 -10.56 -6.51
CA GLY A 158 -10.72 -9.50 -7.48
C GLY A 158 -11.08 -8.19 -6.78
N ASP A 159 -11.34 -7.15 -7.55
CA ASP A 159 -11.85 -5.89 -7.02
C ASP A 159 -13.12 -6.17 -6.21
N ILE A 160 -13.04 -5.98 -4.90
CA ILE A 160 -14.23 -5.97 -4.06
C ILE A 160 -14.94 -4.65 -4.36
N ASN A 161 -15.75 -4.65 -5.40
CA ASN A 161 -16.68 -3.55 -5.62
C ASN A 161 -17.64 -3.56 -4.42
N ASP A 162 -17.48 -2.57 -3.55
CA ASP A 162 -18.43 -2.31 -2.48
C ASP A 162 -19.81 -2.11 -3.15
N GLU A 163 -20.88 -2.70 -2.59
CA GLU A 163 -22.25 -2.59 -3.11
C GLU A 163 -22.74 -1.13 -3.20
N TYR A 164 -21.91 -0.18 -2.77
CA TYR A 164 -22.12 1.27 -2.78
C TYR A 164 -21.26 2.03 -3.79
N ASP A 165 -20.36 1.36 -4.53
CA ASP A 165 -19.77 1.96 -5.70
C ASP A 165 -20.84 1.97 -6.81
N GLU A 166 -21.71 2.96 -6.73
CA GLU A 166 -22.51 3.39 -7.87
C GLU A 166 -21.51 3.53 -9.02
N GLU A 167 -21.72 2.78 -10.12
CA GLU A 167 -20.99 2.95 -11.37
C GLU A 167 -20.81 4.47 -11.57
N GLU A 168 -19.60 4.99 -11.38
CA GLU A 168 -19.30 6.36 -11.78
C GLU A 168 -19.63 6.41 -13.26
N GLN A 169 -20.85 6.93 -13.55
CA GLN A 169 -21.28 7.10 -14.91
C GLN A 169 -20.29 8.04 -15.56
N THR A 170 -19.29 7.46 -16.25
CA THR A 170 -18.24 8.19 -16.97
C THR A 170 -18.81 9.09 -18.06
N TYR A 171 -20.13 9.11 -18.20
CA TYR A 171 -20.87 10.01 -19.10
C TYR A 171 -22.17 10.52 -18.45
N ARG A 172 -22.54 11.72 -18.78
CA ARG A 172 -23.82 12.34 -18.43
C ARG A 172 -24.62 12.63 -19.70
N ARG A 173 -25.84 12.05 -19.79
CA ARG A 173 -26.76 12.35 -20.89
C ARG A 173 -27.56 13.61 -20.56
N LEU A 174 -27.57 14.57 -21.48
CA LEU A 174 -28.41 15.77 -21.43
C LEU A 174 -29.76 15.52 -22.13
N PRO A 175 -30.79 16.36 -21.90
CA PRO A 175 -32.12 16.16 -22.45
C PRO A 175 -32.26 16.23 -23.99
N ASP A 176 -31.22 16.71 -24.66
CA ASP A 176 -31.13 16.89 -26.11
C ASP A 176 -30.32 15.78 -26.83
N ASP A 177 -30.20 14.59 -26.22
CA ASP A 177 -29.40 13.47 -26.70
C ASP A 177 -27.88 13.78 -26.82
N THR A 178 -27.41 14.80 -26.10
CA THR A 178 -25.99 15.10 -25.98
C THR A 178 -25.38 14.31 -24.80
N TYR A 179 -24.19 13.77 -24.98
CA TYR A 179 -23.45 13.05 -23.96
C TYR A 179 -22.18 13.79 -23.59
N ILE A 180 -21.96 13.99 -22.30
CA ILE A 180 -20.73 14.55 -21.72
C ILE A 180 -19.93 13.38 -21.18
N PHE A 181 -18.70 13.18 -21.67
CA PHE A 181 -17.76 12.17 -21.19
C PHE A 181 -16.65 12.84 -20.37
N GLU A 182 -16.16 12.18 -19.35
CA GLU A 182 -14.90 12.58 -18.73
C GLU A 182 -13.73 12.32 -19.66
N GLY A 183 -12.72 13.22 -19.67
CA GLY A 183 -11.59 13.12 -20.59
C GLY A 183 -10.70 11.88 -20.42
N LYS A 184 -10.97 11.04 -19.43
CA LYS A 184 -10.31 9.75 -19.16
C LYS A 184 -11.04 8.55 -19.77
N THR A 185 -12.24 8.75 -20.33
CA THR A 185 -13.06 7.64 -20.88
C THR A 185 -12.41 7.05 -22.12
N LEU A 186 -12.06 5.77 -22.08
CA LEU A 186 -11.57 5.02 -23.24
C LEU A 186 -12.75 4.71 -24.16
N LEU A 187 -12.67 5.19 -25.40
CA LEU A 187 -13.61 4.86 -26.48
C LEU A 187 -13.13 3.55 -27.13
N THR A 188 -13.76 2.43 -26.81
CA THR A 188 -13.58 1.14 -27.48
C THR A 188 -14.69 0.86 -28.46
#